data_e688c68fd8a6e384edd8bd1f6739b6db
#
_entry.id   e688c68fd8a6e384edd8bd1f6739b6db
#
_cell.length_a   1.000
_cell.length_b   1.000
_cell.length_c   1.000
_cell.angle_alpha   90.00
_cell.angle_beta   90.00
_cell.angle_gamma   90.00
#
_symmetry.space_group_name_H-M   'P 1'
#
loop_
_entity.id
_entity.type
_entity.pdbx_description
1 polymer ?
#
loop_
_entity_poly.entity_id
_entity_poly.type
_entity_poly.pdbx_seq_one_letter_code
_entity_poly.pdbx_strand_id
1 'polypeptide(L)' 'MKYIQKLMVVDAEQWSPDVEVAGVKYEQGRRYGTFRPGGDGDPIMVYPGDYVITYSDGVRE' A
#
# COMPACT_ATOMS: atom_id res chain seq x y z
N MET A 1 -24.17 -20.22 13.30
CA MET A 1 -22.80 -20.08 13.83
C MET A 1 -22.13 -18.90 13.17
N LYS A 2 -21.63 -17.99 13.99
CA LYS A 2 -20.86 -16.86 13.46
C LYS A 2 -19.39 -17.19 13.57
N TYR A 3 -18.64 -16.97 12.49
CA TYR A 3 -17.20 -16.97 12.57
C TYR A 3 -16.64 -15.71 11.95
N ILE A 4 -15.54 -15.25 12.48
CA ILE A 4 -14.85 -14.07 12.03
C ILE A 4 -13.70 -14.53 11.14
N GLN A 5 -13.71 -14.06 9.89
CA GLN A 5 -12.59 -14.27 9.01
C GLN A 5 -11.46 -13.35 9.41
N LYS A 6 -10.32 -13.91 9.78
CA LYS A 6 -9.13 -13.13 10.04
C LYS A 6 -8.42 -12.82 8.74
N LEU A 7 -8.17 -11.53 8.50
CA LEU A 7 -7.31 -11.12 7.41
C LEU A 7 -5.86 -11.38 7.82
N MET A 8 -5.12 -12.00 6.92
CA MET A 8 -3.71 -12.27 7.12
C MET A 8 -2.89 -11.37 6.21
N VAL A 9 -1.79 -10.86 6.73
CA VAL A 9 -0.82 -10.14 5.92
C VAL A 9 -0.08 -11.17 5.06
N VAL A 10 -0.18 -11.03 3.74
CA VAL A 10 0.51 -11.92 2.80
C VAL A 10 1.73 -11.25 2.18
N ASP A 11 1.81 -9.92 2.22
CA ASP A 11 2.94 -9.17 1.72
C ASP A 11 3.04 -7.83 2.42
N ALA A 12 4.24 -7.34 2.60
CA ALA A 12 4.50 -6.00 3.12
C ALA A 12 5.77 -5.47 2.45
N GLU A 13 5.65 -4.36 1.74
CA GLU A 13 6.78 -3.74 1.05
C GLU A 13 7.00 -2.35 1.61
N GLN A 14 8.20 -2.07 2.07
CA GLN A 14 8.57 -0.74 2.52
C GLN A 14 8.85 0.15 1.32
N TRP A 15 8.21 1.31 1.29
CA TRP A 15 8.40 2.25 0.21
C TRP A 15 9.47 3.28 0.53
N SER A 16 10.22 3.65 -0.49
CA SER A 16 11.11 4.82 -0.48
C SER A 16 11.26 5.32 -1.92
N PRO A 17 11.78 6.54 -2.13
CA PRO A 17 11.98 7.05 -3.49
C PRO A 17 12.89 6.18 -4.35
N ASP A 18 13.76 5.40 -3.72
CA ASP A 18 14.70 4.51 -4.42
C ASP A 18 14.16 3.11 -4.65
N VAL A 19 12.98 2.81 -4.11
CA VAL A 19 12.36 1.48 -4.19
C VAL A 19 11.04 1.59 -4.95
N GLU A 20 10.89 0.81 -6.00
CA GLU A 20 9.64 0.74 -6.73
C GLU A 20 8.71 -0.27 -6.07
N VAL A 21 7.54 0.21 -5.65
CA VAL A 21 6.47 -0.64 -5.12
C VAL A 21 5.29 -0.57 -6.09
N ALA A 22 4.78 -1.72 -6.49
CA ALA A 22 3.66 -1.78 -7.42
C ALA A 22 2.45 -1.01 -6.87
N GLY A 23 1.84 -0.17 -7.69
CA GLY A 23 0.68 0.62 -7.31
C GLY A 23 1.00 1.97 -6.70
N VAL A 24 2.23 2.21 -6.29
CA VAL A 24 2.66 3.50 -5.76
C VAL A 24 3.21 4.34 -6.91
N LYS A 25 2.69 5.55 -7.06
CA LYS A 25 3.18 6.51 -8.04
C LYS A 25 4.06 7.52 -7.34
N TYR A 26 5.21 7.78 -7.93
CA TYR A 26 6.17 8.74 -7.41
C TYR A 26 6.62 9.67 -8.52
N GLU A 27 6.62 10.96 -8.23
CA GLU A 27 7.18 11.99 -9.10
C GLU A 27 8.51 12.46 -8.52
N GLN A 28 9.54 12.47 -9.35
CA GLN A 28 10.86 12.90 -8.96
C GLN A 28 10.84 14.33 -8.40
N GLY A 29 11.53 14.53 -7.28
CA GLY A 29 11.56 15.82 -6.60
C GLY A 29 10.52 15.98 -5.50
N ARG A 30 9.58 15.05 -5.39
CA ARG A 30 8.60 15.06 -4.29
C ARG A 30 9.11 14.25 -3.12
N ARG A 31 8.54 14.54 -1.93
CA ARG A 31 8.91 13.84 -0.69
C ARG A 31 8.00 12.65 -0.40
N TYR A 32 7.01 12.40 -1.24
CA TYR A 32 6.02 11.35 -1.01
C TYR A 32 5.58 10.75 -2.34
N GLY A 33 5.10 9.51 -2.27
CA GLY A 33 4.38 8.88 -3.37
C GLY A 33 2.89 8.86 -3.08
N THR A 34 2.10 8.41 -4.04
CA THR A 34 0.66 8.25 -3.88
C THR A 34 0.25 6.83 -4.19
N PHE A 35 -0.72 6.33 -3.43
CA PHE A 35 -1.21 4.98 -3.55
C PHE A 35 -2.74 5.00 -3.42
N ARG A 36 -3.43 4.28 -4.30
CA ARG A 36 -4.89 4.16 -4.25
C ARG A 36 -5.26 2.73 -3.90
N PRO A 37 -5.76 2.49 -2.68
CA PRO A 37 -6.25 1.16 -2.32
C PRO A 37 -7.37 0.71 -3.26
N GLY A 38 -7.29 -0.51 -3.77
CA GLY A 38 -8.29 -1.05 -4.67
C GLY A 38 -8.36 -0.43 -6.05
N GLY A 39 -7.48 0.52 -6.37
CA GLY A 39 -7.45 1.18 -7.67
C GLY A 39 -8.44 2.33 -7.84
N ASP A 40 -9.46 2.40 -7.00
CA ASP A 40 -10.47 3.45 -6.99
C ASP A 40 -10.42 4.19 -5.66
N GLY A 41 -10.95 5.41 -5.64
CA GLY A 41 -11.02 6.21 -4.44
C GLY A 41 -9.89 7.23 -4.32
N ASP A 42 -9.81 7.86 -3.16
CA ASP A 42 -8.85 8.93 -2.92
C ASP A 42 -7.44 8.38 -2.74
N PRO A 43 -6.43 9.04 -3.31
CA PRO A 43 -5.06 8.61 -3.13
C PRO A 43 -4.60 8.85 -1.68
N ILE A 44 -3.80 7.92 -1.18
CA ILE A 44 -3.15 8.01 0.11
C ILE A 44 -1.69 8.39 -0.12
N MET A 45 -1.18 9.33 0.68
CA MET A 45 0.23 9.69 0.64
C MET A 45 1.06 8.62 1.32
N VAL A 46 2.13 8.21 0.65
CA VAL A 46 3.10 7.24 1.18
C VAL A 46 4.43 7.97 1.35
N TYR A 47 4.93 7.97 2.58
CA TYR A 47 6.20 8.62 2.89
C TYR A 47 7.33 7.60 2.95
N PRO A 48 8.59 8.03 2.78
CA PRO A 48 9.71 7.11 2.90
C PRO A 48 9.71 6.41 4.26
N GLY A 49 9.81 5.07 4.23
CA GLY A 49 9.73 4.26 5.43
C GLY A 49 8.37 3.64 5.68
N ASP A 50 7.32 4.12 5.02
CA ASP A 50 5.99 3.54 5.12
C ASP A 50 5.93 2.19 4.41
N TYR A 51 5.02 1.34 4.86
CA TYR A 51 4.80 0.02 4.28
C TYR A 51 3.50 -0.03 3.50
N VAL A 52 3.51 -0.68 2.35
CA VAL A 52 2.30 -1.09 1.63
C VAL A 52 2.04 -2.54 2.00
N ILE A 53 0.92 -2.78 2.66
CA ILE A 53 0.56 -4.09 3.20
C ILE A 53 -0.54 -4.69 2.34
N THR A 54 -0.35 -5.94 1.93
CA THR A 54 -1.35 -6.70 1.18
C THR A 54 -1.92 -7.78 2.09
N TYR A 55 -3.24 -7.82 2.19
CA TYR A 55 -3.95 -8.79 3.01
C TYR A 55 -4.45 -9.96 2.17
N SER A 56 -4.86 -11.03 2.84
CA SER A 56 -5.27 -12.28 2.18
C SER A 56 -6.50 -12.14 1.28
N ASP A 57 -7.31 -11.10 1.47
CA ASP A 57 -8.46 -10.81 0.61
C ASP A 57 -8.11 -9.95 -0.61
N GLY A 58 -6.83 -9.61 -0.77
CA GLY A 58 -6.37 -8.75 -1.85
C GLY A 58 -6.41 -7.26 -1.57
N VAL A 59 -6.92 -6.85 -0.41
CA VAL A 59 -6.92 -5.44 0.01
C VAL A 59 -5.51 -5.01 0.35
N ARG A 60 -5.15 -3.80 -0.06
CA ARG A 60 -3.84 -3.20 0.22
C ARG A 60 -4.02 -1.88 0.96
N GLU A 61 -3.08 -1.62 1.85
CA GLU A 61 -3.04 -0.37 2.62
C GLU A 61 -1.63 0.20 2.71
#